data_edc475c4f2b12a054869762c0ab474df
#
_entry.id   edc475c4f2b12a054869762c0ab474df
#
_cell.length_a   1.000
_cell.length_b   1.000
_cell.length_c   1.000
_cell.angle_alpha   90.00
_cell.angle_beta   90.00
_cell.angle_gamma   90.00
#
_symmetry.space_group_name_H-M   'P 1'
#
loop_
_entity.id
_entity.type
_entity.pdbx_description
1 polymer ?
#
loop_
_entity_poly.entity_id
_entity_poly.type
_entity_poly.pdbx_seq_one_letter_code
_entity_poly.pdbx_strand_id
1 'polypeptide(L)'
;MLQDEFKLKHRVNFAKTKILRFDGDSCMGMYEGENVSDKKINHKIRVATSEIKSDEDLFSTLAHEYVHAWQMEHGYDLGHDTETGFTQWRNYFKAYYNIDLVSF
;
A
#
# COMPACT_ATOMS: atom_id res chain seq x y z
N MET A 1 1.47 -11.67 8.61
CA MET A 1 1.12 -11.25 7.23
C MET A 1 0.49 -9.87 7.24
N LEU A 2 0.72 -9.09 6.21
CA LEU A 2 0.21 -7.73 6.12
C LEU A 2 -1.32 -7.67 6.15
N GLN A 3 -2.00 -8.64 5.54
CA GLN A 3 -3.46 -8.72 5.57
C GLN A 3 -3.98 -8.71 7.00
N ASP A 4 -3.37 -9.51 7.87
CA ASP A 4 -3.77 -9.63 9.27
C ASP A 4 -3.35 -8.41 10.09
N GLU A 5 -2.18 -7.84 9.78
CA GLU A 5 -1.67 -6.66 10.49
C GLU A 5 -2.61 -5.47 10.35
N PHE A 6 -3.15 -5.25 9.14
CA PHE A 6 -4.09 -4.17 8.86
C PHE A 6 -5.54 -4.55 9.12
N LYS A 7 -5.81 -5.82 9.41
CA LYS A 7 -7.17 -6.34 9.67
C LYS A 7 -8.13 -5.99 8.54
N LEU A 8 -7.68 -6.18 7.30
CA LEU A 8 -8.48 -5.88 6.13
C LEU A 8 -9.64 -6.87 6.01
N LYS A 9 -10.82 -6.36 5.67
CA LYS A 9 -12.03 -7.17 5.49
C LYS A 9 -12.15 -7.73 4.08
N HIS A 10 -11.48 -7.10 3.12
CA HIS A 10 -11.55 -7.48 1.71
C HIS A 10 -10.21 -7.98 1.21
N ARG A 11 -10.26 -8.92 0.29
CA ARG A 11 -9.05 -9.53 -0.24
C ARG A 11 -8.25 -8.54 -1.07
N VAL A 12 -6.93 -8.62 -0.96
CA VAL A 12 -5.99 -7.86 -1.78
C VAL A 12 -5.48 -8.75 -2.90
N ASN A 13 -5.60 -8.27 -4.12
CA ASN A 13 -5.07 -8.93 -5.30
C ASN A 13 -3.73 -8.28 -5.68
N PHE A 14 -2.77 -9.10 -6.07
CA PHE A 14 -1.44 -8.64 -6.41
C PHE A 14 -1.15 -8.83 -7.88
N ALA A 15 -0.41 -7.91 -8.46
CA ALA A 15 0.11 -8.03 -9.80
C ALA A 15 1.55 -7.54 -9.83
N LYS A 16 2.37 -8.20 -10.63
CA LYS A 16 3.74 -7.78 -10.88
C LYS A 16 3.81 -7.17 -12.27
N THR A 17 4.53 -6.07 -12.39
CA THR A 17 4.82 -5.47 -13.68
C THR A 17 6.27 -5.02 -13.66
N LYS A 18 6.87 -4.91 -14.84
CA LYS A 18 8.28 -4.53 -14.91
C LYS A 18 8.48 -3.08 -14.50
N ILE A 19 7.61 -2.19 -14.97
CA ILE A 19 7.71 -0.76 -14.74
C ILE A 19 6.32 -0.22 -14.42
N LEU A 20 6.24 0.66 -13.43
CA LEU A 20 5.05 1.44 -13.10
C LEU A 20 5.39 2.91 -13.21
N ARG A 21 4.48 3.69 -13.78
CA ARG A 21 4.64 5.14 -13.90
C ARG A 21 3.39 5.86 -13.43
N PHE A 22 3.59 6.96 -12.73
CA PHE A 22 2.54 7.86 -12.31
C PHE A 22 3.00 9.29 -12.60
N ASP A 23 2.23 10.02 -13.41
CA ASP A 23 2.58 11.39 -13.86
C ASP A 23 3.98 11.47 -14.48
N GLY A 24 4.38 10.42 -15.22
CA GLY A 24 5.68 10.37 -15.89
C GLY A 24 6.84 9.87 -15.01
N ASP A 25 6.63 9.74 -13.71
CA ASP A 25 7.65 9.26 -12.79
C ASP A 25 7.51 7.77 -12.51
N SER A 26 8.65 7.10 -12.32
CA SER A 26 8.67 5.68 -11.96
C SER A 26 8.22 5.50 -10.51
N CYS A 27 7.42 4.46 -10.27
CA CYS A 27 6.94 4.09 -8.93
C CYS A 27 7.37 2.68 -8.59
N MET A 28 7.62 2.43 -7.29
CA MET A 28 7.92 1.09 -6.80
C MET A 28 6.66 0.24 -6.69
N GLY A 29 5.54 0.86 -6.33
CA GLY A 29 4.26 0.19 -6.20
C GLY A 29 3.10 1.13 -6.43
N MET A 30 1.91 0.55 -6.57
CA MET A 30 0.69 1.31 -6.82
C MET A 30 -0.50 0.57 -6.22
N TYR A 31 -1.37 1.31 -5.58
CA TYR A 31 -2.63 0.78 -5.06
C TYR A 31 -3.79 1.27 -5.92
N GLU A 32 -4.70 0.35 -6.24
CA GLU A 32 -5.97 0.66 -6.89
C GLU A 32 -7.10 0.04 -6.08
N GLY A 33 -8.07 0.87 -5.69
CA GLY A 33 -9.25 0.40 -4.98
C GLY A 33 -10.50 0.70 -5.77
N GLU A 34 -11.45 -0.24 -5.77
CA GLU A 34 -12.71 -0.08 -6.48
C GLU A 34 -13.86 -0.59 -5.63
N ASN A 35 -14.90 0.22 -5.49
CA ASN A 35 -16.14 -0.21 -4.85
C ASN A 35 -16.96 -0.99 -5.88
N VAL A 36 -17.04 -2.31 -5.67
CA VAL A 36 -17.80 -3.19 -6.57
C VAL A 36 -19.27 -3.19 -6.18
N SER A 37 -19.55 -3.04 -4.88
CA SER A 37 -20.90 -2.96 -4.35
C SER A 37 -20.84 -2.21 -3.01
N ASP A 38 -22.00 -1.98 -2.38
CA ASP A 38 -22.07 -1.30 -1.08
C ASP A 38 -21.24 -1.98 0.01
N LYS A 39 -20.97 -3.29 -0.17
CA LYS A 39 -20.31 -4.10 0.86
C LYS A 39 -19.01 -4.72 0.39
N LYS A 40 -18.57 -4.43 -0.83
CA LYS A 40 -17.38 -5.08 -1.38
C LYS A 40 -16.46 -4.09 -2.06
N ILE A 41 -15.19 -4.17 -1.67
CA ILE A 41 -14.10 -3.38 -2.25
C ILE A 41 -13.11 -4.36 -2.88
N ASN A 42 -12.73 -4.11 -4.12
CA ASN A 42 -11.61 -4.81 -4.75
C ASN A 42 -10.36 -3.99 -4.52
N HIS A 43 -9.41 -4.59 -3.81
CA HIS A 43 -8.08 -4.01 -3.66
C HIS A 43 -7.13 -4.63 -4.68
N LYS A 44 -6.33 -3.83 -5.33
CA LYS A 44 -5.28 -4.31 -6.20
C LYS A 44 -3.99 -3.57 -5.93
N ILE A 45 -2.92 -4.32 -5.69
CA ILE A 45 -1.59 -3.77 -5.48
C ILE A 45 -0.69 -4.26 -6.61
N ARG A 46 -0.03 -3.32 -7.27
CA ARG A 46 0.95 -3.62 -8.31
C ARG A 46 2.33 -3.27 -7.80
N VAL A 47 3.31 -4.10 -8.09
CA VAL A 47 4.71 -3.81 -7.76
C VAL A 47 5.56 -3.81 -9.04
N ALA A 48 6.50 -2.86 -9.09
CA ALA A 48 7.39 -2.71 -10.22
C ALA A 48 8.67 -3.51 -9.95
N THR A 49 8.83 -4.64 -10.65
CA THR A 49 9.96 -5.54 -10.39
C THR A 49 11.31 -4.90 -10.67
N SER A 50 11.38 -3.93 -11.60
CA SER A 50 12.64 -3.24 -11.90
C SER A 50 13.11 -2.34 -10.74
N GLU A 51 12.20 -1.92 -9.87
CA GLU A 51 12.51 -1.03 -8.75
C GLU A 51 12.72 -1.76 -7.43
N ILE A 52 12.36 -3.04 -7.35
CA ILE A 52 12.50 -3.85 -6.15
C ILE A 52 13.88 -4.51 -6.18
N LYS A 53 14.76 -4.10 -5.28
CA LYS A 53 16.15 -4.54 -5.24
C LYS A 53 16.45 -5.51 -4.09
N SER A 54 15.55 -5.61 -3.12
CA SER A 54 15.75 -6.44 -1.93
C SER A 54 14.41 -6.85 -1.35
N ASP A 55 14.45 -7.80 -0.40
CA ASP A 55 13.24 -8.19 0.34
C ASP A 55 12.72 -7.04 1.18
N GLU A 56 13.60 -6.19 1.70
CA GLU A 56 13.21 -5.00 2.44
C GLU A 56 12.46 -4.01 1.55
N ASP A 57 12.94 -3.78 0.33
CA ASP A 57 12.23 -2.94 -0.66
C ASP A 57 10.84 -3.49 -0.92
N LEU A 58 10.72 -4.79 -1.12
CA LEU A 58 9.44 -5.44 -1.38
C LEU A 58 8.51 -5.27 -0.19
N PHE A 59 8.99 -5.53 1.02
CA PHE A 59 8.17 -5.43 2.21
C PHE A 59 7.70 -3.99 2.47
N SER A 60 8.59 -3.01 2.36
CA SER A 60 8.23 -1.60 2.57
C SER A 60 7.26 -1.11 1.51
N THR A 61 7.44 -1.54 0.25
CA THR A 61 6.52 -1.19 -0.84
C THR A 61 5.13 -1.78 -0.59
N LEU A 62 5.07 -3.07 -0.25
CA LEU A 62 3.80 -3.72 0.03
C LEU A 62 3.10 -3.09 1.24
N ALA A 63 3.84 -2.82 2.32
CA ALA A 63 3.29 -2.18 3.51
C ALA A 63 2.72 -0.81 3.19
N HIS A 64 3.42 -0.01 2.39
CA HIS A 64 2.96 1.30 1.93
C HIS A 64 1.61 1.19 1.21
N GLU A 65 1.51 0.25 0.26
CA GLU A 65 0.27 0.09 -0.51
C GLU A 65 -0.86 -0.51 0.35
N TYR A 66 -0.53 -1.36 1.32
CA TYR A 66 -1.53 -1.86 2.27
C TYR A 66 -2.12 -0.75 3.13
N VAL A 67 -1.36 0.29 3.46
CA VAL A 67 -1.92 1.45 4.16
C VAL A 67 -3.04 2.07 3.33
N HIS A 68 -2.84 2.18 2.02
CA HIS A 68 -3.89 2.71 1.14
C HIS A 68 -5.13 1.81 1.10
N ALA A 69 -4.95 0.48 1.14
CA ALA A 69 -6.09 -0.44 1.23
C ALA A 69 -6.85 -0.24 2.54
N TRP A 70 -6.12 -0.07 3.65
CA TRP A 70 -6.71 0.22 4.95
C TRP A 70 -7.48 1.55 4.93
N GLN A 71 -6.91 2.59 4.32
CA GLN A 71 -7.56 3.88 4.18
C GLN A 71 -8.88 3.74 3.40
N MET A 72 -8.85 3.00 2.30
CA MET A 72 -10.04 2.77 1.47
C MET A 72 -11.15 2.07 2.26
N GLU A 73 -10.81 1.05 3.06
CA GLU A 73 -11.80 0.32 3.86
C GLU A 73 -12.40 1.17 4.97
N HIS A 74 -11.65 2.16 5.47
CA HIS A 74 -12.09 3.02 6.58
C HIS A 74 -12.64 4.37 6.13
N GLY A 75 -12.73 4.59 4.82
CA GLY A 75 -13.31 5.82 4.28
C GLY A 75 -12.40 7.04 4.34
N TYR A 76 -11.10 6.84 4.55
CA TYR A 76 -10.14 7.93 4.49
C TYR A 76 -9.75 8.23 3.04
N ASP A 77 -9.28 9.45 2.81
CA ASP A 77 -8.65 9.78 1.55
C ASP A 77 -7.31 9.04 1.43
N LEU A 78 -6.92 8.71 0.23
CA LEU A 78 -5.63 8.05 -0.03
C LEU A 78 -4.52 9.09 -0.03
N GLY A 79 -3.86 9.24 1.09
CA GLY A 79 -2.82 10.24 1.27
C GLY A 79 -1.69 9.72 2.16
N HIS A 80 -0.73 10.60 2.43
CA HIS A 80 0.50 10.23 3.15
C HIS A 80 0.71 11.08 4.40
N ASP A 81 -0.34 11.66 4.94
CA ASP A 81 -0.24 12.57 6.08
C ASP A 81 -0.95 12.03 7.33
N THR A 82 -0.95 12.83 8.39
CA THR A 82 -1.57 12.47 9.66
C THR A 82 -3.10 12.35 9.54
N GLU A 83 -3.71 13.21 8.76
CA GLU A 83 -5.18 13.24 8.63
C GLU A 83 -5.74 12.03 7.91
N THR A 84 -4.96 11.42 7.03
CA THR A 84 -5.37 10.22 6.30
C THR A 84 -5.00 8.93 7.02
N GLY A 85 -4.35 9.03 8.19
CA GLY A 85 -3.92 7.86 8.96
C GLY A 85 -2.60 7.25 8.50
N PHE A 86 -1.95 7.80 7.47
CA PHE A 86 -0.70 7.25 6.96
C PHE A 86 0.43 7.39 7.97
N THR A 87 0.52 8.54 8.65
CA THR A 87 1.59 8.80 9.61
C THR A 87 1.58 7.79 10.76
N GLN A 88 0.39 7.41 11.25
CA GLN A 88 0.30 6.41 12.33
C GLN A 88 0.87 5.07 11.90
N TRP A 89 0.61 4.63 10.67
CA TRP A 89 1.15 3.38 10.14
C TRP A 89 2.64 3.47 9.86
N ARG A 90 3.10 4.61 9.35
CA ARG A 90 4.53 4.83 9.16
C ARG A 90 5.28 4.71 10.47
N ASN A 91 4.76 5.33 11.53
CA ASN A 91 5.36 5.26 12.87
C ASN A 91 5.32 3.83 13.43
N TYR A 92 4.22 3.13 13.21
CA TYR A 92 4.06 1.73 13.62
C TYR A 92 5.12 0.83 13.00
N PHE A 93 5.29 0.90 11.67
CA PHE A 93 6.28 0.08 10.99
C PHE A 93 7.71 0.45 11.37
N LYS A 94 7.98 1.71 11.62
CA LYS A 94 9.30 2.13 12.10
C LYS A 94 9.58 1.57 13.48
N ALA A 95 8.61 1.63 14.38
CA ALA A 95 8.78 1.19 15.77
C ALA A 95 8.91 -0.34 15.89
N TYR A 96 8.09 -1.10 15.16
CA TYR A 96 8.00 -2.55 15.33
C TYR A 96 8.81 -3.35 14.33
N TYR A 97 9.07 -2.81 13.15
CA TYR A 97 9.78 -3.52 12.08
C TYR A 97 11.05 -2.82 11.64
N ASN A 98 11.33 -1.63 12.15
CA ASN A 98 12.46 -0.79 11.73
C ASN A 98 12.47 -0.56 10.22
N ILE A 99 11.30 -0.36 9.64
CA ILE A 99 11.10 -0.14 8.22
C ILE A 99 10.52 1.25 7.99
N ASP A 100 11.11 1.99 7.06
CA ASP A 100 10.60 3.29 6.66
C ASP A 100 9.63 3.11 5.50
N LEU A 101 8.37 3.54 5.69
CA LEU A 101 7.41 3.59 4.60
C LEU A 101 7.63 4.90 3.85
N VAL A 102 8.11 4.78 2.63
CA VAL A 102 8.42 5.96 1.80
C VAL A 102 7.22 6.39 0.99
N SER A 103 7.14 7.70 0.70
CA SER A 103 6.18 8.23 -0.26
C SER A 103 6.77 8.15 -1.66
N PHE A 104 6.01 7.61 -2.59
CA PHE A 104 6.42 7.56 -3.98
C PHE A 104 5.23 7.69 -4.92
#